data_47b7d147c2a473b6580d02ccbcdae90a
#
_entry.id   47b7d147c2a473b6580d02ccbcdae90a
#
_cell.length_a   1.000
_cell.length_b   1.000
_cell.length_c   1.000
_cell.angle_alpha   90.00
_cell.angle_beta   90.00
_cell.angle_gamma   90.00
#
_symmetry.space_group_name_H-M   'P 1'
#
loop_
_entity.id
_entity.type
_entity.pdbx_description
1 polymer ?
#
loop_
_entity_poly.entity_id
_entity_poly.type
_entity_poly.pdbx_seq_one_letter_code
_entity_poly.pdbx_strand_id
1 'polypeptide(L)'
;MKIKSLFISVAALWSLSFGCHAALAADMPTFKDAVKGLKGAAENAVQKQMDKLSPDAMANANKAFEAASKELYPKAQKEGSLVVYTVWDVEHVKAVTDEFMKRYPGIKATYWQARNPELVTRALTEFKGGQSSADIILSDNAPSILRAAGAMTDYETVQKDVLILHDPAIPTVSMQIQALTYNTKKIKPADLPKSWEAVANPKYKGLVALDDPMRAGPLSSMLAAHKTQWNDDARFARFIRGLKALNVPVHKSTSAMFRLVIAGEYAIAMPALLHDVIHEMGKGTPVDYVRESPPVVFPRQAGIFGKAPNPNAAMLFAEWLISEHGQTVIDSIGRETVRKGFTSKTSVENAYPKGTKPFPVTDKLFLEDPKKWLDVNVKPIWEG
;
A
#
# COMPACT_ATOMS: atom_id res chain seq x y z
N MET A 1 -9.19 -22.13 15.89
CA MET A 1 -9.02 -23.07 17.01
C MET A 1 -7.97 -24.17 16.78
N LYS A 2 -7.37 -24.30 15.57
CA LYS A 2 -6.34 -25.33 15.29
C LYS A 2 -4.87 -24.83 15.37
N ILE A 3 -4.62 -23.54 15.49
CA ILE A 3 -3.26 -22.98 15.59
C ILE A 3 -2.70 -22.99 17.01
N LYS A 4 -3.56 -22.89 18.04
CA LYS A 4 -3.12 -22.98 19.45
C LYS A 4 -2.68 -24.38 19.88
N SER A 5 -3.17 -25.45 19.24
CA SER A 5 -2.78 -26.82 19.57
C SER A 5 -1.40 -27.21 18.98
N LEU A 6 -0.95 -26.53 17.94
CA LEU A 6 0.37 -26.79 17.34
C LEU A 6 1.53 -26.23 18.19
N PHE A 7 1.29 -25.10 18.88
CA PHE A 7 2.29 -24.51 19.78
C PHE A 7 2.53 -25.31 21.06
N ILE A 8 1.54 -26.04 21.57
CA ILE A 8 1.64 -26.86 22.77
C ILE A 8 2.36 -28.19 22.48
N SER A 9 2.21 -28.74 21.28
CA SER A 9 2.89 -30.00 20.90
C SER A 9 4.40 -29.86 20.67
N VAL A 10 4.88 -28.69 20.23
CA VAL A 10 6.31 -28.45 20.02
C VAL A 10 7.04 -28.22 21.35
N ALA A 11 6.42 -27.61 22.34
CA ALA A 11 7.00 -27.42 23.67
C ALA A 11 7.09 -28.72 24.46
N ALA A 12 6.16 -29.67 24.27
CA ALA A 12 6.15 -30.96 24.97
C ALA A 12 7.18 -31.98 24.45
N LEU A 13 7.67 -31.83 23.23
CA LEU A 13 8.70 -32.70 22.63
C LEU A 13 10.12 -32.31 23.03
N TRP A 14 10.34 -31.15 23.63
CA TRP A 14 11.65 -30.67 24.05
C TRP A 14 11.98 -30.99 25.53
N SER A 15 11.02 -31.42 26.33
CA SER A 15 11.25 -31.73 27.75
C SER A 15 11.62 -33.20 28.03
N LEU A 16 11.73 -34.08 27.03
CA LEU A 16 11.99 -35.50 27.20
C LEU A 16 13.34 -36.01 26.67
N SER A 17 14.26 -35.16 26.22
CA SER A 17 15.59 -35.57 25.67
C SER A 17 16.80 -34.96 26.34
N PHE A 18 16.73 -34.55 27.60
CA PHE A 18 17.91 -34.20 28.39
C PHE A 18 18.39 -35.38 29.24
N GLY A 19 18.98 -36.36 28.58
CA GLY A 19 19.71 -37.45 29.23
C GLY A 19 20.49 -38.26 28.20
N CYS A 20 21.77 -38.04 28.15
CA CYS A 20 22.83 -38.75 27.41
C CYS A 20 23.32 -38.18 26.08
N HIS A 21 24.63 -37.95 26.09
CA HIS A 21 25.64 -37.82 25.02
C HIS A 21 26.04 -36.39 24.60
N ALA A 22 27.14 -35.98 25.21
CA ALA A 22 27.98 -34.84 24.84
C ALA A 22 28.88 -35.15 23.62
N ALA A 23 28.31 -35.45 22.45
CA ALA A 23 29.13 -35.72 21.25
C ALA A 23 28.47 -35.39 19.90
N LEU A 24 27.35 -34.63 19.86
CA LEU A 24 26.67 -34.25 18.60
C LEU A 24 26.19 -32.79 18.61
N ALA A 25 27.01 -31.89 19.18
CA ALA A 25 26.62 -30.48 19.34
C ALA A 25 27.08 -29.57 18.19
N ALA A 26 27.50 -30.10 17.04
CA ALA A 26 28.09 -29.29 15.97
C ALA A 26 27.12 -28.89 14.82
N ASP A 27 25.93 -29.49 14.70
CA ASP A 27 25.06 -29.27 13.53
C ASP A 27 23.55 -29.05 13.85
N MET A 28 23.21 -28.63 15.07
CA MET A 28 21.81 -28.26 15.32
C MET A 28 21.57 -26.79 15.03
N PRO A 29 20.62 -26.44 14.15
CA PRO A 29 20.25 -25.04 13.92
C PRO A 29 19.78 -24.39 15.21
N THR A 30 20.25 -23.19 15.50
CA THR A 30 19.86 -22.46 16.70
C THR A 30 18.34 -22.20 16.69
N PHE A 31 17.75 -22.03 17.89
CA PHE A 31 16.32 -21.66 18.02
C PHE A 31 15.97 -20.47 17.12
N LYS A 32 16.94 -19.55 16.94
CA LYS A 32 16.82 -18.38 16.06
C LYS A 32 16.70 -18.77 14.59
N ASP A 33 17.38 -19.83 14.14
CA ASP A 33 17.33 -20.34 12.77
C ASP A 33 16.04 -21.14 12.51
N ALA A 34 15.57 -21.90 13.50
CA ALA A 34 14.29 -22.59 13.44
C ALA A 34 13.10 -21.61 13.38
N VAL A 35 13.14 -20.53 14.16
CA VAL A 35 12.12 -19.46 14.11
C VAL A 35 12.17 -18.70 12.79
N LYS A 36 13.36 -18.49 12.22
CA LYS A 36 13.54 -17.84 10.91
C LYS A 36 12.96 -18.71 9.78
N GLY A 37 13.17 -20.01 9.83
CA GLY A 37 12.60 -20.97 8.88
C GLY A 37 11.07 -21.06 8.98
N LEU A 38 10.51 -21.02 10.21
CA LEU A 38 9.06 -21.02 10.45
C LEU A 38 8.39 -19.71 9.97
N LYS A 39 9.07 -18.57 10.14
CA LYS A 39 8.59 -17.28 9.69
C LYS A 39 8.53 -17.21 8.15
N GLY A 40 9.58 -17.65 7.47
CA GLY A 40 9.61 -17.75 6.01
C GLY A 40 8.62 -18.77 5.44
N ALA A 41 8.36 -19.89 6.14
CA ALA A 41 7.33 -20.87 5.75
C ALA A 41 5.91 -20.33 5.93
N ALA A 42 5.65 -19.54 6.98
CA ALA A 42 4.37 -18.89 7.19
C ALA A 42 4.14 -17.77 6.17
N GLU A 43 5.14 -16.98 5.86
CA GLU A 43 5.12 -15.96 4.82
C GLU A 43 4.90 -16.57 3.42
N ASN A 44 5.56 -17.70 3.12
CA ASN A 44 5.33 -18.46 1.89
C ASN A 44 3.94 -19.11 1.83
N ALA A 45 3.36 -19.53 2.95
CA ALA A 45 2.00 -20.06 3.00
C ALA A 45 0.96 -18.96 2.77
N VAL A 46 1.15 -17.78 3.36
CA VAL A 46 0.33 -16.59 3.11
C VAL A 46 0.45 -16.15 1.65
N GLN A 47 1.66 -16.13 1.11
CA GLN A 47 1.89 -15.79 -0.29
C GLN A 47 1.25 -16.80 -1.26
N LYS A 48 1.33 -18.11 -0.98
CA LYS A 48 0.65 -19.14 -1.77
C LYS A 48 -0.88 -19.03 -1.71
N GLN A 49 -1.42 -18.52 -0.61
CA GLN A 49 -2.86 -18.27 -0.46
C GLN A 49 -3.30 -17.00 -1.22
N MET A 50 -2.39 -16.02 -1.40
CA MET A 50 -2.63 -14.84 -2.23
C MET A 50 -2.64 -15.18 -3.75
N ASP A 51 -1.91 -16.21 -4.18
CA ASP A 51 -1.73 -16.56 -5.59
C ASP A 51 -2.90 -17.40 -6.19
N LYS A 52 -3.87 -17.82 -5.37
CA LYS A 52 -5.02 -18.62 -5.84
C LYS A 52 -6.34 -18.05 -5.38
N LEU A 53 -6.87 -17.11 -6.18
CA LEU A 53 -8.29 -16.78 -6.06
C LEU A 53 -9.10 -17.96 -6.62
N SER A 54 -9.85 -18.65 -5.76
CA SER A 54 -10.83 -19.62 -6.24
C SER A 54 -12.03 -18.89 -6.84
N PRO A 55 -12.70 -19.42 -7.87
CA PRO A 55 -13.97 -18.87 -8.35
C PRO A 55 -15.00 -18.69 -7.20
N ASP A 56 -14.97 -19.58 -6.22
CA ASP A 56 -15.84 -19.52 -5.04
C ASP A 56 -15.51 -18.32 -4.13
N ALA A 57 -14.25 -17.89 -4.02
CA ALA A 57 -13.88 -16.74 -3.19
C ALA A 57 -14.49 -15.43 -3.73
N MET A 58 -14.52 -15.26 -5.05
CA MET A 58 -15.13 -14.09 -5.68
C MET A 58 -16.65 -14.09 -5.49
N ALA A 59 -17.30 -15.23 -5.74
CA ALA A 59 -18.74 -15.40 -5.53
C ALA A 59 -19.13 -15.18 -4.06
N ASN A 60 -18.34 -15.71 -3.13
CA ASN A 60 -18.56 -15.53 -1.70
C ASN A 60 -18.39 -14.08 -1.25
N ALA A 61 -17.36 -13.37 -1.76
CA ALA A 61 -17.17 -11.96 -1.46
C ALA A 61 -18.32 -11.08 -2.00
N ASN A 62 -18.80 -11.36 -3.21
CA ASN A 62 -19.96 -10.66 -3.78
C ASN A 62 -21.23 -10.92 -2.93
N LYS A 63 -21.46 -12.17 -2.53
CA LYS A 63 -22.59 -12.53 -1.66
C LYS A 63 -22.47 -11.86 -0.27
N ALA A 64 -21.27 -11.82 0.29
CA ALA A 64 -21.02 -11.14 1.57
C ALA A 64 -21.25 -9.62 1.45
N PHE A 65 -20.80 -8.99 0.36
CA PHE A 65 -21.08 -7.59 0.08
C PHE A 65 -22.58 -7.31 -0.04
N GLU A 66 -23.34 -8.11 -0.80
CA GLU A 66 -24.79 -7.92 -0.95
C GLU A 66 -25.52 -8.08 0.38
N ALA A 67 -25.10 -9.04 1.23
CA ALA A 67 -25.64 -9.20 2.57
C ALA A 67 -25.36 -7.99 3.46
N ALA A 68 -24.11 -7.51 3.49
CA ALA A 68 -23.72 -6.32 4.25
C ALA A 68 -24.44 -5.07 3.74
N SER A 69 -24.53 -4.90 2.41
CA SER A 69 -25.26 -3.78 1.80
C SER A 69 -26.73 -3.77 2.18
N LYS A 70 -27.38 -4.94 2.16
CA LYS A 70 -28.79 -5.11 2.59
C LYS A 70 -29.01 -4.77 4.06
N GLU A 71 -28.04 -5.05 4.92
CA GLU A 71 -28.09 -4.71 6.34
C GLU A 71 -27.79 -3.23 6.60
N LEU A 72 -26.75 -2.69 5.99
CA LEU A 72 -26.25 -1.34 6.26
C LEU A 72 -27.09 -0.25 5.58
N TYR A 73 -27.61 -0.48 4.36
CA TYR A 73 -28.29 0.56 3.61
C TYR A 73 -29.52 1.16 4.30
N PRO A 74 -30.46 0.38 4.91
CA PRO A 74 -31.58 1.00 5.62
C PRO A 74 -31.16 1.81 6.84
N LYS A 75 -30.03 1.47 7.48
CA LYS A 75 -29.47 2.22 8.62
C LYS A 75 -28.83 3.51 8.11
N ALA A 76 -27.99 3.41 7.08
CA ALA A 76 -27.35 4.55 6.42
C ALA A 76 -28.35 5.54 5.79
N GLN A 77 -29.46 5.03 5.25
CA GLN A 77 -30.55 5.87 4.73
C GLN A 77 -31.25 6.66 5.84
N LYS A 78 -31.38 6.10 7.04
CA LYS A 78 -31.88 6.82 8.22
C LYS A 78 -30.90 7.90 8.71
N GLU A 79 -29.59 7.64 8.59
CA GLU A 79 -28.54 8.63 8.85
C GLU A 79 -28.58 9.78 7.82
N GLY A 80 -28.92 9.45 6.55
CA GLY A 80 -29.22 10.41 5.48
C GLY A 80 -28.04 11.14 4.89
N SER A 81 -26.83 11.01 5.47
CA SER A 81 -25.63 11.72 5.01
C SER A 81 -24.36 10.90 5.14
N LEU A 82 -23.33 11.31 4.38
CA LEU A 82 -21.97 10.80 4.45
C LEU A 82 -20.99 11.95 4.21
N VAL A 83 -20.04 12.15 5.10
CA VAL A 83 -18.97 13.14 4.94
C VAL A 83 -17.62 12.45 4.80
N VAL A 84 -17.00 12.63 3.63
CA VAL A 84 -15.71 12.03 3.28
C VAL A 84 -14.60 13.06 3.41
N TYR A 85 -13.62 12.84 4.28
CA TYR A 85 -12.35 13.58 4.24
C TYR A 85 -11.36 12.85 3.36
N THR A 86 -10.72 13.54 2.42
CA THR A 86 -9.91 12.86 1.41
C THR A 86 -8.70 13.66 0.96
N VAL A 87 -7.68 12.94 0.49
CA VAL A 87 -6.54 13.47 -0.28
C VAL A 87 -6.73 13.29 -1.78
N TRP A 88 -7.80 12.62 -2.21
CA TRP A 88 -8.07 12.41 -3.63
C TRP A 88 -8.45 13.74 -4.30
N ASP A 89 -8.08 13.87 -5.57
CA ASP A 89 -8.47 15.03 -6.36
C ASP A 89 -9.99 15.18 -6.41
N VAL A 90 -10.45 16.41 -6.48
CA VAL A 90 -11.87 16.77 -6.45
C VAL A 90 -12.68 15.98 -7.49
N GLU A 91 -12.16 15.84 -8.70
CA GLU A 91 -12.82 15.09 -9.78
C GLU A 91 -12.98 13.60 -9.41
N HIS A 92 -11.97 13.01 -8.78
CA HIS A 92 -11.99 11.61 -8.41
C HIS A 92 -12.95 11.33 -7.24
N VAL A 93 -12.89 12.12 -6.16
CA VAL A 93 -13.80 11.94 -5.03
C VAL A 93 -15.24 12.22 -5.43
N LYS A 94 -15.44 13.23 -6.30
CA LYS A 94 -16.78 13.53 -6.86
C LYS A 94 -17.34 12.35 -7.64
N ALA A 95 -16.55 11.74 -8.51
CA ALA A 95 -17.00 10.60 -9.30
C ALA A 95 -17.45 9.42 -8.40
N VAL A 96 -16.68 9.05 -7.38
CA VAL A 96 -17.05 7.96 -6.47
C VAL A 96 -18.26 8.33 -5.59
N THR A 97 -18.38 9.56 -5.12
CA THR A 97 -19.53 9.98 -4.31
C THR A 97 -20.80 10.09 -5.12
N ASP A 98 -20.73 10.56 -6.37
CA ASP A 98 -21.88 10.65 -7.27
C ASP A 98 -22.42 9.24 -7.62
N GLU A 99 -21.55 8.28 -7.93
CA GLU A 99 -21.95 6.90 -8.22
C GLU A 99 -22.49 6.18 -6.98
N PHE A 100 -21.91 6.46 -5.79
CA PHE A 100 -22.44 5.97 -4.53
C PHE A 100 -23.87 6.49 -4.27
N MET A 101 -24.13 7.78 -4.46
CA MET A 101 -25.46 8.38 -4.30
C MET A 101 -26.48 7.83 -5.29
N LYS A 102 -26.07 7.52 -6.53
CA LYS A 102 -26.94 6.85 -7.52
C LYS A 102 -27.31 5.44 -7.07
N ARG A 103 -26.34 4.70 -6.51
CA ARG A 103 -26.58 3.31 -6.03
C ARG A 103 -27.39 3.27 -4.75
N TYR A 104 -27.26 4.29 -3.88
CA TYR A 104 -27.89 4.36 -2.56
C TYR A 104 -28.68 5.66 -2.37
N PRO A 105 -29.86 5.79 -3.02
CA PRO A 105 -30.71 6.98 -2.88
C PRO A 105 -31.08 7.25 -1.42
N GLY A 106 -31.16 8.54 -1.06
CA GLY A 106 -31.49 8.97 0.30
C GLY A 106 -30.28 9.17 1.22
N ILE A 107 -29.04 8.90 0.71
CA ILE A 107 -27.80 9.23 1.41
C ILE A 107 -27.11 10.36 0.65
N LYS A 108 -26.96 11.53 1.25
CA LYS A 108 -26.26 12.68 0.65
C LYS A 108 -24.76 12.60 0.99
N ALA A 109 -23.93 12.22 0.03
CA ALA A 109 -22.48 12.21 0.20
C ALA A 109 -21.88 13.59 -0.12
N THR A 110 -21.04 14.07 0.79
CA THR A 110 -20.24 15.29 0.64
C THR A 110 -18.78 15.00 0.97
N TYR A 111 -17.87 15.88 0.55
CA TYR A 111 -16.45 15.67 0.82
C TYR A 111 -15.73 16.96 1.15
N TRP A 112 -14.64 16.82 1.89
CA TRP A 112 -13.64 17.86 2.11
C TRP A 112 -12.27 17.33 1.68
N GLN A 113 -11.65 18.02 0.73
CA GLN A 113 -10.35 17.64 0.17
C GLN A 113 -9.25 18.50 0.77
N ALA A 114 -8.17 17.86 1.22
CA ALA A 114 -6.96 18.54 1.70
C ALA A 114 -5.72 17.66 1.49
N ARG A 115 -4.53 18.22 1.73
CA ARG A 115 -3.30 17.44 1.78
C ARG A 115 -3.26 16.59 3.06
N ASN A 116 -2.53 15.48 3.00
CA ASN A 116 -2.50 14.52 4.11
C ASN A 116 -2.15 15.14 5.49
N PRO A 117 -1.13 16.01 5.64
CA PRO A 117 -0.85 16.63 6.94
C PRO A 117 -1.99 17.52 7.48
N GLU A 118 -2.64 18.28 6.61
CA GLU A 118 -3.78 19.13 6.96
C GLU A 118 -4.99 18.28 7.37
N LEU A 119 -5.25 17.19 6.60
CA LEU A 119 -6.32 16.25 6.91
C LEU A 119 -6.12 15.59 8.26
N VAL A 120 -4.91 15.05 8.53
CA VAL A 120 -4.58 14.43 9.83
C VAL A 120 -4.71 15.44 10.97
N THR A 121 -4.18 16.66 10.81
CA THR A 121 -4.25 17.70 11.84
C THR A 121 -5.70 18.06 12.17
N ARG A 122 -6.53 18.27 11.15
CA ARG A 122 -7.95 18.60 11.34
C ARG A 122 -8.70 17.46 12.02
N ALA A 123 -8.56 16.24 11.52
CA ALA A 123 -9.22 15.07 12.09
C ALA A 123 -8.83 14.84 13.57
N LEU A 124 -7.53 14.97 13.90
CA LEU A 124 -7.08 14.85 15.29
C LEU A 124 -7.62 15.98 16.21
N THR A 125 -7.72 17.20 15.68
CA THR A 125 -8.27 18.34 16.42
C THR A 125 -9.76 18.12 16.72
N GLU A 126 -10.54 17.72 15.72
CA GLU A 126 -11.97 17.39 15.89
C GLU A 126 -12.16 16.23 16.87
N PHE A 127 -11.37 15.15 16.73
CA PHE A 127 -11.44 13.99 17.62
C PHE A 127 -11.15 14.37 19.09
N LYS A 128 -10.08 15.14 19.34
CA LYS A 128 -9.72 15.62 20.69
C LYS A 128 -10.76 16.56 21.25
N GLY A 129 -11.37 17.40 20.41
CA GLY A 129 -12.47 18.30 20.77
C GLY A 129 -13.81 17.60 21.05
N GLY A 130 -13.86 16.26 20.88
CA GLY A 130 -15.08 15.49 21.11
C GLY A 130 -16.13 15.60 20.00
N GLN A 131 -15.77 16.24 18.88
CA GLN A 131 -16.65 16.44 17.71
C GLN A 131 -16.04 15.74 16.51
N SER A 132 -16.88 15.38 15.54
CA SER A 132 -16.46 14.91 14.24
C SER A 132 -17.36 15.51 13.16
N SER A 133 -16.73 16.07 12.14
CA SER A 133 -17.43 16.46 10.92
C SER A 133 -17.28 15.40 9.83
N ALA A 134 -16.39 14.43 10.01
CA ALA A 134 -16.15 13.34 9.06
C ALA A 134 -16.75 12.02 9.53
N ASP A 135 -17.23 11.24 8.60
CA ASP A 135 -17.66 9.86 8.82
C ASP A 135 -16.56 8.86 8.40
N ILE A 136 -15.85 9.19 7.32
CA ILE A 136 -14.82 8.32 6.74
C ILE A 136 -13.63 9.15 6.23
N ILE A 137 -12.44 8.59 6.42
CA ILE A 137 -11.18 9.16 5.95
C ILE A 137 -10.68 8.33 4.77
N LEU A 138 -10.71 8.89 3.57
CA LEU A 138 -10.24 8.25 2.33
C LEU A 138 -8.87 8.82 1.95
N SER A 139 -7.80 8.10 2.27
CA SER A 139 -6.44 8.60 2.13
C SER A 139 -5.42 7.47 1.97
N ASP A 140 -4.17 7.82 1.74
CA ASP A 140 -3.06 6.86 1.67
C ASP A 140 -2.81 6.25 3.06
N ASN A 141 -2.21 6.99 4.00
CA ASN A 141 -1.90 6.49 5.34
C ASN A 141 -2.52 7.33 6.49
N ALA A 142 -3.32 8.35 6.20
CA ALA A 142 -3.99 9.12 7.26
C ALA A 142 -4.84 8.23 8.18
N PRO A 143 -5.62 7.24 7.68
CA PRO A 143 -6.35 6.33 8.55
C PRO A 143 -5.44 5.56 9.52
N SER A 144 -4.29 5.06 9.07
CA SER A 144 -3.32 4.36 9.95
C SER A 144 -2.73 5.28 11.02
N ILE A 145 -2.37 6.52 10.67
CA ILE A 145 -1.88 7.54 11.62
C ILE A 145 -2.96 7.88 12.66
N LEU A 146 -4.19 8.10 12.20
CA LEU A 146 -5.33 8.43 13.06
C LEU A 146 -5.70 7.24 13.96
N ARG A 147 -5.58 6.01 13.46
CA ARG A 147 -5.80 4.79 14.25
C ARG A 147 -4.77 4.65 15.36
N ALA A 148 -3.50 4.91 15.08
CA ALA A 148 -2.45 4.91 16.11
C ALA A 148 -2.71 5.96 17.21
N ALA A 149 -3.41 7.04 16.89
CA ALA A 149 -3.86 8.06 17.85
C ALA A 149 -5.22 7.75 18.52
N GLY A 150 -5.81 6.58 18.26
CA GLY A 150 -7.10 6.17 18.83
C GLY A 150 -8.32 6.86 18.20
N ALA A 151 -8.16 7.52 17.04
CA ALA A 151 -9.20 8.32 16.41
C ALA A 151 -10.02 7.58 15.33
N MET A 152 -9.81 6.27 15.20
CA MET A 152 -10.52 5.43 14.21
C MET A 152 -11.26 4.29 14.89
N THR A 153 -12.31 3.82 14.25
CA THR A 153 -12.98 2.57 14.59
C THR A 153 -12.40 1.45 13.73
N ASP A 154 -11.95 0.36 14.35
CA ASP A 154 -11.50 -0.81 13.63
C ASP A 154 -12.68 -1.44 12.88
N TYR A 155 -12.53 -1.63 11.60
CA TYR A 155 -13.53 -2.26 10.73
C TYR A 155 -12.84 -3.16 9.70
N GLU A 156 -13.09 -4.46 9.79
CA GLU A 156 -12.63 -5.42 8.78
C GLU A 156 -13.71 -5.58 7.70
N THR A 157 -13.33 -5.39 6.44
CA THR A 157 -14.26 -5.60 5.31
C THR A 157 -14.69 -7.05 5.20
N VAL A 158 -15.95 -7.27 4.85
CA VAL A 158 -16.48 -8.62 4.55
C VAL A 158 -15.91 -9.22 3.26
N GLN A 159 -15.24 -8.41 2.44
CA GLN A 159 -14.67 -8.79 1.14
C GLN A 159 -13.15 -9.06 1.20
N LYS A 160 -12.57 -9.27 2.38
CA LYS A 160 -11.11 -9.39 2.61
C LYS A 160 -10.41 -10.43 1.74
N ASP A 161 -11.05 -11.55 1.43
CA ASP A 161 -10.43 -12.69 0.73
C ASP A 161 -10.10 -12.38 -0.74
N VAL A 162 -10.75 -11.37 -1.30
CA VAL A 162 -10.51 -10.93 -2.68
C VAL A 162 -9.58 -9.73 -2.80
N LEU A 163 -9.01 -9.25 -1.71
CA LEU A 163 -8.11 -8.10 -1.72
C LEU A 163 -6.65 -8.51 -1.99
N ILE A 164 -5.95 -7.73 -2.81
CA ILE A 164 -4.49 -7.82 -3.01
C ILE A 164 -3.76 -7.37 -1.75
N LEU A 165 -4.24 -6.30 -1.13
CA LEU A 165 -3.76 -5.77 0.15
C LEU A 165 -4.92 -5.75 1.14
N HIS A 166 -4.73 -6.35 2.31
CA HIS A 166 -5.72 -6.43 3.37
C HIS A 166 -5.12 -5.95 4.70
N ASP A 167 -5.84 -5.06 5.37
CA ASP A 167 -5.63 -4.66 6.76
C ASP A 167 -6.88 -5.08 7.57
N PRO A 168 -6.75 -5.81 8.69
CA PRO A 168 -7.90 -6.30 9.46
C PRO A 168 -8.66 -5.21 10.21
N ALA A 169 -8.16 -3.99 10.23
CA ALA A 169 -8.74 -2.88 10.97
C ALA A 169 -9.17 -1.70 10.10
N ILE A 170 -8.62 -1.60 8.88
CA ILE A 170 -8.89 -0.47 7.99
C ILE A 170 -9.08 -0.99 6.56
N PRO A 171 -10.27 -0.86 5.97
CA PRO A 171 -10.51 -1.24 4.59
C PRO A 171 -9.52 -0.60 3.60
N THR A 172 -8.82 -1.44 2.84
CA THR A 172 -8.03 -0.99 1.69
C THR A 172 -8.94 -0.99 0.47
N VAL A 173 -9.09 0.17 -0.18
CA VAL A 173 -10.08 0.36 -1.26
C VAL A 173 -9.44 0.59 -2.63
N SER A 174 -8.17 0.94 -2.64
CA SER A 174 -7.38 1.18 -3.84
C SER A 174 -5.91 0.98 -3.50
N MET A 175 -5.04 1.03 -4.49
CA MET A 175 -3.59 0.99 -4.30
C MET A 175 -2.94 2.20 -4.97
N GLN A 176 -1.71 2.46 -4.61
CA GLN A 176 -0.78 3.26 -5.40
C GLN A 176 0.35 2.32 -5.84
N ILE A 177 0.57 2.21 -7.14
CA ILE A 177 1.65 1.39 -7.69
C ILE A 177 2.80 2.30 -8.09
N GLN A 178 3.99 1.99 -7.61
CA GLN A 178 5.21 2.70 -7.92
C GLN A 178 6.07 1.87 -8.87
N ALA A 179 6.52 2.51 -9.92
CA ALA A 179 7.31 1.91 -10.98
C ALA A 179 8.68 2.57 -11.11
N LEU A 180 9.70 1.78 -11.43
CA LEU A 180 10.98 2.28 -11.88
C LEU A 180 10.82 2.68 -13.35
N THR A 181 10.91 3.98 -13.63
CA THR A 181 10.49 4.57 -14.90
C THR A 181 11.66 5.22 -15.63
N TYR A 182 11.63 5.24 -16.95
CA TYR A 182 12.71 5.80 -17.76
C TYR A 182 12.20 6.54 -19.01
N ASN A 183 13.03 7.43 -19.54
CA ASN A 183 12.81 8.09 -20.82
C ASN A 183 13.44 7.27 -21.95
N THR A 184 12.64 6.80 -22.89
CA THR A 184 13.04 5.88 -23.97
C THR A 184 14.00 6.50 -24.98
N LYS A 185 14.10 7.84 -25.05
CA LYS A 185 15.06 8.56 -25.88
C LYS A 185 16.41 8.81 -25.18
N LYS A 186 16.47 8.64 -23.85
CA LYS A 186 17.67 8.97 -23.04
C LYS A 186 18.47 7.75 -22.63
N ILE A 187 17.85 6.59 -22.50
CA ILE A 187 18.51 5.36 -22.10
C ILE A 187 17.92 4.18 -22.89
N LYS A 188 18.79 3.30 -23.36
CA LYS A 188 18.39 2.10 -24.13
C LYS A 188 17.95 0.99 -23.16
N PRO A 189 17.05 0.09 -23.57
CA PRO A 189 16.61 -1.05 -22.75
C PRO A 189 17.75 -1.93 -22.21
N ALA A 190 18.83 -2.11 -22.98
CA ALA A 190 19.98 -2.90 -22.57
C ALA A 190 20.78 -2.28 -21.42
N ASP A 191 20.70 -0.97 -21.24
CA ASP A 191 21.45 -0.21 -20.23
C ASP A 191 20.65 0.06 -18.96
N LEU A 192 19.35 -0.33 -18.93
CA LEU A 192 18.45 -0.09 -17.81
C LEU A 192 18.87 -0.85 -16.54
N PRO A 193 18.62 -0.27 -15.37
CA PRO A 193 18.69 -1.00 -14.11
C PRO A 193 17.52 -2.02 -14.05
N LYS A 194 17.84 -3.30 -13.85
CA LYS A 194 16.83 -4.37 -13.81
C LYS A 194 16.17 -4.56 -12.43
N SER A 195 16.50 -3.73 -11.47
CA SER A 195 15.91 -3.73 -10.14
C SER A 195 16.06 -2.36 -9.50
N TRP A 196 15.28 -2.10 -8.46
CA TRP A 196 15.41 -0.89 -7.65
C TRP A 196 16.82 -0.73 -7.09
N GLU A 197 17.41 -1.80 -6.56
CA GLU A 197 18.76 -1.79 -5.99
C GLU A 197 19.83 -1.47 -7.05
N ALA A 198 19.64 -1.93 -8.27
CA ALA A 198 20.60 -1.68 -9.37
C ALA A 198 20.74 -0.21 -9.74
N VAL A 199 19.73 0.64 -9.41
CA VAL A 199 19.82 2.10 -9.63
C VAL A 199 20.94 2.74 -8.83
N ALA A 200 21.30 2.17 -7.67
CA ALA A 200 22.40 2.66 -6.83
C ALA A 200 23.80 2.45 -7.43
N ASN A 201 23.92 1.85 -8.63
CA ASN A 201 25.20 1.67 -9.30
C ASN A 201 25.74 3.04 -9.79
N PRO A 202 27.04 3.37 -9.55
CA PRO A 202 27.65 4.63 -9.96
C PRO A 202 27.51 4.98 -11.46
N LYS A 203 27.31 3.99 -12.34
CA LYS A 203 27.09 4.22 -13.78
C LYS A 203 25.86 5.08 -14.08
N TYR A 204 24.90 5.16 -13.15
CA TYR A 204 23.68 5.97 -13.30
C TYR A 204 23.80 7.38 -12.70
N LYS A 205 25.01 7.77 -12.24
CA LYS A 205 25.25 9.13 -11.75
C LYS A 205 24.90 10.17 -12.84
N GLY A 206 24.09 11.16 -12.46
CA GLY A 206 23.62 12.20 -13.39
C GLY A 206 22.46 11.76 -14.31
N LEU A 207 22.07 10.49 -14.29
CA LEU A 207 20.96 9.97 -15.11
C LEU A 207 19.64 9.84 -14.33
N VAL A 208 19.70 9.84 -13.00
CA VAL A 208 18.55 9.57 -12.13
C VAL A 208 17.96 10.86 -11.58
N ALA A 209 16.66 11.02 -11.67
CA ALA A 209 15.89 11.92 -10.84
C ALA A 209 15.37 11.17 -9.63
N LEU A 210 15.70 11.66 -8.43
CA LEU A 210 15.39 11.01 -7.16
C LEU A 210 14.38 11.83 -6.37
N ASP A 211 13.31 11.20 -5.91
CA ASP A 211 12.41 11.79 -4.90
C ASP A 211 13.16 11.96 -3.56
N ASP A 212 12.69 12.83 -2.68
CA ASP A 212 13.32 13.10 -1.39
C ASP A 212 13.16 11.89 -0.44
N PRO A 213 14.27 11.18 -0.10
CA PRO A 213 14.21 10.00 0.77
C PRO A 213 13.86 10.35 2.23
N MET A 214 14.00 11.64 2.62
CA MET A 214 13.70 12.12 3.97
C MET A 214 12.28 12.68 4.11
N ARG A 215 11.50 12.62 3.04
CA ARG A 215 10.10 13.02 3.02
C ARG A 215 9.17 11.79 3.03
N ALA A 216 8.11 11.82 3.83
CA ALA A 216 7.04 10.84 3.70
C ALA A 216 6.39 10.96 2.31
N GLY A 217 6.61 9.96 1.47
CA GLY A 217 6.19 9.96 0.07
C GLY A 217 6.57 8.67 -0.67
N PRO A 218 6.47 8.66 -2.00
CA PRO A 218 6.71 7.45 -2.78
C PRO A 218 8.09 6.81 -2.59
N LEU A 219 9.18 7.59 -2.54
CA LEU A 219 10.50 6.99 -2.32
C LEU A 219 10.62 6.37 -0.93
N SER A 220 10.21 7.07 0.11
CA SER A 220 10.29 6.53 1.48
C SER A 220 9.40 5.30 1.68
N SER A 221 8.23 5.25 1.07
CA SER A 221 7.38 4.05 1.09
C SER A 221 8.00 2.88 0.32
N MET A 222 8.68 3.16 -0.80
CA MET A 222 9.47 2.16 -1.52
C MET A 222 10.61 1.63 -0.65
N LEU A 223 11.33 2.51 0.07
CA LEU A 223 12.38 2.09 1.01
C LEU A 223 11.80 1.21 2.13
N ALA A 224 10.64 1.56 2.69
CA ALA A 224 9.97 0.76 3.72
C ALA A 224 9.59 -0.64 3.20
N ALA A 225 9.04 -0.74 2.00
CA ALA A 225 8.73 -2.01 1.37
C ALA A 225 9.99 -2.88 1.19
N HIS A 226 11.08 -2.28 0.70
CA HIS A 226 12.35 -3.01 0.51
C HIS A 226 12.98 -3.46 1.82
N LYS A 227 12.95 -2.61 2.86
CA LYS A 227 13.45 -2.99 4.19
C LYS A 227 12.73 -4.21 4.72
N THR A 228 11.40 -4.22 4.64
CA THR A 228 10.57 -5.35 5.05
C THR A 228 10.83 -6.59 4.18
N GLN A 229 10.84 -6.43 2.85
CA GLN A 229 10.99 -7.54 1.90
C GLN A 229 12.37 -8.19 1.96
N TRP A 230 13.43 -7.40 2.09
CA TRP A 230 14.79 -7.94 2.17
C TRP A 230 15.11 -8.53 3.54
N ASN A 231 14.57 -7.97 4.60
CA ASN A 231 14.86 -8.36 5.98
C ASN A 231 16.39 -8.47 6.26
N ASP A 232 17.16 -7.57 5.65
CA ASP A 232 18.63 -7.47 5.70
C ASP A 232 19.02 -5.99 5.84
N ASP A 233 19.34 -5.60 7.07
CA ASP A 233 19.69 -4.21 7.40
C ASP A 233 21.00 -3.77 6.72
N ALA A 234 21.96 -4.68 6.52
CA ALA A 234 23.20 -4.36 5.86
C ALA A 234 23.00 -4.11 4.35
N ARG A 235 22.16 -4.91 3.69
CA ARG A 235 21.76 -4.70 2.30
C ARG A 235 21.00 -3.39 2.15
N PHE A 236 20.04 -3.12 3.02
CA PHE A 236 19.27 -1.89 3.04
C PHE A 236 20.16 -0.66 3.19
N ALA A 237 21.11 -0.70 4.15
CA ALA A 237 22.06 0.39 4.35
C ALA A 237 23.00 0.60 3.14
N ARG A 238 23.48 -0.47 2.51
CA ARG A 238 24.29 -0.37 1.28
C ARG A 238 23.50 0.30 0.16
N PHE A 239 22.23 -0.05 0.00
CA PHE A 239 21.35 0.53 -1.01
C PHE A 239 21.19 2.05 -0.81
N ILE A 240 20.86 2.50 0.42
CA ILE A 240 20.72 3.93 0.72
C ILE A 240 22.02 4.68 0.51
N ARG A 241 23.17 4.14 0.96
CA ARG A 241 24.48 4.75 0.71
C ARG A 241 24.79 4.85 -0.78
N GLY A 242 24.43 3.83 -1.55
CA GLY A 242 24.59 3.83 -3.01
C GLY A 242 23.76 4.92 -3.68
N LEU A 243 22.49 5.12 -3.27
CA LEU A 243 21.65 6.21 -3.75
C LEU A 243 22.25 7.58 -3.39
N LYS A 244 22.72 7.77 -2.16
CA LYS A 244 23.43 8.98 -1.72
C LYS A 244 24.68 9.25 -2.57
N ALA A 245 25.46 8.22 -2.88
CA ALA A 245 26.70 8.31 -3.65
C ALA A 245 26.47 8.72 -5.13
N LEU A 246 25.25 8.56 -5.66
CA LEU A 246 24.90 9.11 -6.98
C LEU A 246 25.01 10.64 -7.00
N ASN A 247 24.91 11.28 -5.84
CA ASN A 247 25.01 12.74 -5.67
C ASN A 247 24.11 13.50 -6.66
N VAL A 248 22.86 13.07 -6.76
CA VAL A 248 21.84 13.68 -7.63
C VAL A 248 20.95 14.64 -6.83
N PRO A 249 20.41 15.69 -7.45
CA PRO A 249 19.41 16.52 -6.78
C PRO A 249 18.20 15.72 -6.35
N VAL A 250 17.73 15.96 -5.12
CA VAL A 250 16.48 15.37 -4.61
C VAL A 250 15.31 16.31 -4.84
N HIS A 251 14.17 15.75 -5.20
CA HIS A 251 12.98 16.49 -5.58
C HIS A 251 11.88 16.32 -4.52
N LYS A 252 11.22 17.42 -4.12
CA LYS A 252 10.15 17.43 -3.12
C LYS A 252 8.77 17.07 -3.67
N SER A 253 8.66 16.74 -4.95
CA SER A 253 7.42 16.35 -5.63
C SER A 253 7.71 15.28 -6.67
N THR A 254 7.16 14.10 -6.49
CA THR A 254 7.29 12.95 -7.40
C THR A 254 6.78 13.31 -8.80
N SER A 255 5.63 13.99 -8.91
CA SER A 255 5.08 14.40 -10.22
C SER A 255 5.94 15.48 -10.89
N ALA A 256 6.52 16.44 -10.13
CA ALA A 256 7.45 17.42 -10.70
C ALA A 256 8.74 16.74 -11.17
N MET A 257 9.29 15.82 -10.40
CA MET A 257 10.44 15.00 -10.76
C MET A 257 10.16 14.19 -12.05
N PHE A 258 9.01 13.56 -12.15
CA PHE A 258 8.65 12.78 -13.33
C PHE A 258 8.55 13.66 -14.59
N ARG A 259 8.06 14.91 -14.48
CA ARG A 259 8.06 15.86 -15.60
C ARG A 259 9.47 16.17 -16.12
N LEU A 260 10.50 16.22 -15.27
CA LEU A 260 11.89 16.40 -15.71
C LEU A 260 12.39 15.20 -16.53
N VAL A 261 11.96 13.99 -16.16
CA VAL A 261 12.27 12.78 -16.96
C VAL A 261 11.52 12.80 -18.30
N ILE A 262 10.24 13.22 -18.30
CA ILE A 262 9.47 13.43 -19.53
C ILE A 262 10.19 14.43 -20.46
N ALA A 263 10.66 15.55 -19.93
CA ALA A 263 11.40 16.58 -20.67
C ALA A 263 12.78 16.10 -21.16
N GLY A 264 13.27 14.98 -20.59
CA GLY A 264 14.57 14.41 -20.95
C GLY A 264 15.76 15.06 -20.24
N GLU A 265 15.53 15.75 -19.13
CA GLU A 265 16.61 16.25 -18.27
C GLU A 265 17.31 15.11 -17.54
N TYR A 266 16.52 14.09 -17.17
CA TYR A 266 17.02 12.82 -16.60
C TYR A 266 16.56 11.64 -17.44
N ALA A 267 17.27 10.52 -17.30
CA ALA A 267 16.96 9.28 -17.99
C ALA A 267 16.01 8.37 -17.17
N ILE A 268 16.08 8.42 -15.83
CA ILE A 268 15.39 7.51 -14.92
C ILE A 268 14.68 8.31 -13.84
N ALA A 269 13.42 7.95 -13.54
CA ALA A 269 12.66 8.44 -12.39
C ALA A 269 12.60 7.38 -11.29
N MET A 270 12.91 7.74 -10.06
CA MET A 270 12.90 6.83 -8.92
C MET A 270 12.20 7.45 -7.70
N PRO A 271 10.97 6.97 -7.39
CA PRO A 271 10.03 6.24 -8.24
C PRO A 271 9.12 7.19 -9.04
N ALA A 272 8.37 6.65 -10.02
CA ALA A 272 7.18 7.31 -10.55
C ALA A 272 5.91 6.51 -10.24
N LEU A 273 4.75 7.16 -10.31
CA LEU A 273 3.46 6.50 -10.12
C LEU A 273 3.03 5.84 -11.43
N LEU A 274 2.66 4.56 -11.36
CA LEU A 274 2.39 3.76 -12.57
C LEU A 274 1.26 4.36 -13.41
N HIS A 275 0.18 4.84 -12.79
CA HIS A 275 -0.93 5.46 -13.53
C HIS A 275 -0.51 6.72 -14.30
N ASP A 276 0.39 7.55 -13.74
CA ASP A 276 0.96 8.71 -14.45
C ASP A 276 1.80 8.26 -15.65
N VAL A 277 2.59 7.21 -15.46
CA VAL A 277 3.44 6.66 -16.53
C VAL A 277 2.58 6.11 -17.68
N ILE A 278 1.57 5.30 -17.36
CA ILE A 278 0.65 4.72 -18.36
C ILE A 278 -0.14 5.81 -19.09
N HIS A 279 -0.57 6.84 -18.36
CA HIS A 279 -1.25 7.99 -18.96
C HIS A 279 -0.35 8.73 -19.96
N GLU A 280 0.91 9.01 -19.61
CA GLU A 280 1.87 9.65 -20.49
C GLU A 280 2.26 8.77 -21.70
N MET A 281 2.42 7.45 -21.50
CA MET A 281 2.61 6.50 -22.59
C MET A 281 1.44 6.55 -23.59
N GLY A 282 0.21 6.66 -23.08
CA GLY A 282 -1.01 6.77 -23.90
C GLY A 282 -1.06 8.04 -24.76
N LYS A 283 -0.35 9.10 -24.35
CA LYS A 283 -0.18 10.34 -25.14
C LYS A 283 0.96 10.27 -26.15
N GLY A 284 1.71 9.17 -26.20
CA GLY A 284 2.91 9.03 -27.04
C GLY A 284 4.15 9.72 -26.47
N THR A 285 4.14 10.10 -25.19
CA THR A 285 5.31 10.64 -24.49
C THR A 285 6.42 9.57 -24.44
N PRO A 286 7.71 9.91 -24.63
CA PRO A 286 8.80 8.96 -24.71
C PRO A 286 9.20 8.44 -23.31
N VAL A 287 8.29 7.85 -22.60
CA VAL A 287 8.50 7.23 -21.27
C VAL A 287 8.01 5.80 -21.28
N ASP A 288 8.64 4.96 -20.46
CA ASP A 288 8.23 3.58 -20.19
C ASP A 288 8.75 3.19 -18.79
N TYR A 289 8.41 2.00 -18.30
CA TYR A 289 8.85 1.51 -17.01
C TYR A 289 9.53 0.15 -17.10
N VAL A 290 10.36 -0.16 -16.11
CA VAL A 290 11.16 -1.39 -16.06
C VAL A 290 10.30 -2.54 -15.54
N ARG A 291 9.91 -3.43 -16.43
CA ARG A 291 9.00 -4.56 -16.11
C ARG A 291 9.66 -5.70 -15.35
N GLU A 292 10.99 -5.80 -15.41
CA GLU A 292 11.76 -6.78 -14.64
C GLU A 292 11.91 -6.40 -13.16
N SER A 293 11.71 -5.12 -12.84
CA SER A 293 11.75 -4.63 -11.45
C SER A 293 10.36 -4.73 -10.84
N PRO A 294 10.14 -5.57 -9.79
CA PRO A 294 8.83 -5.67 -9.15
C PRO A 294 8.32 -4.30 -8.69
N PRO A 295 7.03 -3.98 -8.93
CA PRO A 295 6.46 -2.73 -8.46
C PRO A 295 6.33 -2.71 -6.94
N VAL A 296 6.38 -1.52 -6.36
CA VAL A 296 5.99 -1.31 -4.97
C VAL A 296 4.53 -0.89 -4.92
N VAL A 297 3.76 -1.50 -4.03
CA VAL A 297 2.33 -1.22 -3.86
C VAL A 297 2.07 -0.64 -2.47
N PHE A 298 1.39 0.49 -2.44
CA PHE A 298 1.02 1.21 -1.24
C PHE A 298 -0.51 1.17 -1.05
N PRO A 299 -1.03 0.79 0.14
CA PRO A 299 -2.47 0.75 0.37
C PRO A 299 -3.06 2.15 0.39
N ARG A 300 -4.24 2.32 -0.22
CA ARG A 300 -5.11 3.47 -0.03
C ARG A 300 -6.32 3.02 0.76
N GLN A 301 -6.51 3.66 1.88
CA GLN A 301 -7.39 3.20 2.94
C GLN A 301 -8.64 4.06 3.06
N ALA A 302 -9.75 3.43 3.45
CA ALA A 302 -11.01 4.08 3.79
C ALA A 302 -11.32 3.75 5.26
N GLY A 303 -10.80 4.56 6.19
CA GLY A 303 -10.96 4.34 7.61
C GLY A 303 -12.24 4.99 8.17
N ILE A 304 -12.99 4.25 8.98
CA ILE A 304 -14.17 4.76 9.68
C ILE A 304 -13.71 5.65 10.83
N PHE A 305 -14.19 6.88 10.91
CA PHE A 305 -13.79 7.79 11.97
C PHE A 305 -14.39 7.40 13.33
N GLY A 306 -13.61 7.46 14.40
CA GLY A 306 -14.00 6.90 15.70
C GLY A 306 -15.23 7.55 16.36
N LYS A 307 -15.62 8.74 15.90
CA LYS A 307 -16.82 9.48 16.32
C LYS A 307 -17.66 9.88 15.13
N ALA A 308 -17.71 9.03 14.11
CA ALA A 308 -18.49 9.27 12.90
C ALA A 308 -19.97 9.53 13.25
N PRO A 309 -20.56 10.66 12.82
CA PRO A 309 -22.00 10.89 12.98
C PRO A 309 -22.84 9.87 12.22
N ASN A 310 -22.35 9.37 11.09
CA ASN A 310 -23.06 8.47 10.20
C ASN A 310 -22.24 7.16 9.95
N PRO A 311 -22.03 6.32 10.99
CA PRO A 311 -21.12 5.18 10.89
C PRO A 311 -21.59 4.09 9.91
N ASN A 312 -22.93 3.89 9.76
CA ASN A 312 -23.45 2.91 8.82
C ASN A 312 -23.27 3.36 7.36
N ALA A 313 -23.40 4.65 7.08
CA ALA A 313 -23.12 5.20 5.76
C ALA A 313 -21.62 5.10 5.44
N ALA A 314 -20.72 5.30 6.42
CA ALA A 314 -19.30 5.14 6.27
C ALA A 314 -18.90 3.68 5.96
N MET A 315 -19.43 2.72 6.72
CA MET A 315 -19.21 1.29 6.47
C MET A 315 -19.75 0.85 5.11
N LEU A 316 -20.96 1.27 4.75
CA LEU A 316 -21.58 0.98 3.45
C LEU A 316 -20.73 1.54 2.29
N PHE A 317 -20.20 2.75 2.44
CA PHE A 317 -19.34 3.36 1.43
C PHE A 317 -18.02 2.62 1.28
N ALA A 318 -17.37 2.21 2.38
CA ALA A 318 -16.15 1.42 2.34
C ALA A 318 -16.36 0.07 1.66
N GLU A 319 -17.44 -0.66 2.00
CA GLU A 319 -17.79 -1.93 1.35
C GLU A 319 -18.11 -1.76 -0.14
N TRP A 320 -18.84 -0.69 -0.49
CA TRP A 320 -19.16 -0.40 -1.87
C TRP A 320 -17.92 -0.07 -2.70
N LEU A 321 -16.97 0.70 -2.16
CA LEU A 321 -15.71 1.01 -2.85
C LEU A 321 -14.91 -0.27 -3.20
N ILE A 322 -14.99 -1.31 -2.37
CA ILE A 322 -14.33 -2.60 -2.59
C ILE A 322 -15.11 -3.50 -3.58
N SER A 323 -16.42 -3.32 -3.71
CA SER A 323 -17.26 -4.11 -4.61
C SER A 323 -16.82 -4.01 -6.08
N GLU A 324 -17.27 -4.93 -6.93
CA GLU A 324 -16.99 -4.87 -8.37
C GLU A 324 -17.41 -3.54 -9.00
N HIS A 325 -18.60 -3.02 -8.61
CA HIS A 325 -19.06 -1.72 -9.09
C HIS A 325 -18.16 -0.58 -8.62
N GLY A 326 -17.82 -0.52 -7.33
CA GLY A 326 -16.91 0.50 -6.80
C GLY A 326 -15.53 0.45 -7.44
N GLN A 327 -14.99 -0.76 -7.66
CA GLN A 327 -13.70 -0.92 -8.34
C GLN A 327 -13.77 -0.54 -9.83
N THR A 328 -14.89 -0.75 -10.50
CA THR A 328 -15.12 -0.25 -11.86
C THR A 328 -15.07 1.28 -11.91
N VAL A 329 -15.67 1.95 -10.93
CA VAL A 329 -15.61 3.42 -10.83
C VAL A 329 -14.18 3.88 -10.54
N ILE A 330 -13.47 3.23 -9.62
CA ILE A 330 -12.07 3.52 -9.29
C ILE A 330 -11.16 3.38 -10.53
N ASP A 331 -11.36 2.31 -11.32
CA ASP A 331 -10.61 2.12 -12.58
C ASP A 331 -10.95 3.20 -13.62
N SER A 332 -12.22 3.57 -13.75
CA SER A 332 -12.67 4.57 -14.73
C SER A 332 -12.06 5.95 -14.52
N ILE A 333 -11.68 6.28 -13.27
CA ILE A 333 -10.98 7.52 -12.92
C ILE A 333 -9.44 7.37 -12.94
N GLY A 334 -8.94 6.25 -13.50
CA GLY A 334 -7.51 5.99 -13.68
C GLY A 334 -6.75 5.64 -12.40
N ARG A 335 -7.45 5.20 -11.34
CA ARG A 335 -6.82 4.73 -10.10
C ARG A 335 -6.70 3.22 -10.06
N GLU A 336 -5.67 2.75 -9.37
CA GLU A 336 -5.38 1.34 -9.26
C GLU A 336 -6.37 0.63 -8.35
N THR A 337 -6.91 -0.47 -8.83
CA THR A 337 -7.85 -1.33 -8.10
C THR A 337 -7.12 -2.24 -7.10
N VAL A 338 -7.83 -2.65 -6.04
CA VAL A 338 -7.27 -3.52 -4.98
C VAL A 338 -7.82 -4.95 -5.05
N ARG A 339 -8.83 -5.17 -5.89
CA ARG A 339 -9.53 -6.46 -5.98
C ARG A 339 -8.78 -7.41 -6.91
N LYS A 340 -8.45 -8.62 -6.44
CA LYS A 340 -7.85 -9.68 -7.25
C LYS A 340 -8.75 -10.03 -8.43
N GLY A 341 -8.16 -10.34 -9.58
CA GLY A 341 -8.89 -10.70 -10.80
C GLY A 341 -9.60 -9.52 -11.48
N PHE A 342 -9.51 -8.31 -10.93
CA PHE A 342 -10.01 -7.11 -11.60
C PHE A 342 -8.96 -6.62 -12.60
N THR A 343 -9.31 -6.66 -13.88
CA THR A 343 -8.37 -6.37 -14.97
C THR A 343 -8.47 -4.91 -15.38
N SER A 344 -7.53 -4.09 -14.98
CA SER A 344 -7.38 -2.71 -15.43
C SER A 344 -6.06 -2.49 -16.15
N LYS A 345 -5.92 -1.38 -16.89
CA LYS A 345 -4.64 -1.02 -17.56
C LYS A 345 -3.52 -0.79 -16.54
N THR A 346 -3.88 -0.35 -15.34
CA THR A 346 -2.96 -0.03 -14.25
C THR A 346 -2.81 -1.16 -13.24
N SER A 347 -3.47 -2.31 -13.42
CA SER A 347 -3.29 -3.46 -12.54
C SER A 347 -1.90 -4.08 -12.70
N VAL A 348 -1.35 -4.66 -11.62
CA VAL A 348 -0.06 -5.36 -11.68
C VAL A 348 -0.11 -6.51 -12.71
N GLU A 349 -1.24 -7.21 -12.78
CA GLU A 349 -1.43 -8.34 -13.70
C GLU A 349 -1.33 -7.96 -15.18
N ASN A 350 -1.72 -6.73 -15.53
CA ASN A 350 -1.65 -6.22 -16.91
C ASN A 350 -0.36 -5.45 -17.20
N ALA A 351 0.13 -4.72 -16.21
CA ALA A 351 1.28 -3.85 -16.37
C ALA A 351 2.62 -4.62 -16.33
N TYR A 352 2.65 -5.78 -15.65
CA TYR A 352 3.87 -6.54 -15.41
C TYR A 352 3.75 -7.98 -15.95
N PRO A 353 4.88 -8.67 -16.17
CA PRO A 353 4.87 -10.07 -16.58
C PRO A 353 4.06 -10.94 -15.61
N LYS A 354 3.38 -11.96 -16.16
CA LYS A 354 2.57 -12.89 -15.37
C LYS A 354 3.38 -13.50 -14.22
N GLY A 355 2.86 -13.44 -13.02
CA GLY A 355 3.51 -13.96 -11.82
C GLY A 355 4.46 -12.96 -11.14
N THR A 356 4.54 -11.71 -11.61
CA THR A 356 5.27 -10.66 -10.90
C THR A 356 4.64 -10.43 -9.52
N LYS A 357 5.47 -10.55 -8.47
CA LYS A 357 5.05 -10.30 -7.10
C LYS A 357 5.40 -8.88 -6.72
N PRO A 358 4.41 -8.02 -6.42
CA PRO A 358 4.68 -6.67 -5.96
C PRO A 358 5.28 -6.68 -4.55
N PHE A 359 5.99 -5.62 -4.20
CA PHE A 359 6.47 -5.37 -2.84
C PHE A 359 5.46 -4.50 -2.09
N PRO A 360 4.63 -5.08 -1.21
CA PRO A 360 3.66 -4.30 -0.46
C PRO A 360 4.34 -3.48 0.65
N VAL A 361 3.86 -2.28 0.88
CA VAL A 361 4.20 -1.48 2.06
C VAL A 361 3.35 -1.95 3.22
N THR A 362 3.96 -2.73 4.11
CA THR A 362 3.30 -3.35 5.28
C THR A 362 3.99 -3.00 6.60
N ASP A 363 5.06 -2.22 6.58
CA ASP A 363 5.75 -1.79 7.78
C ASP A 363 4.82 -0.91 8.64
N LYS A 364 4.43 -1.43 9.80
CA LYS A 364 3.48 -0.78 10.70
C LYS A 364 3.96 0.58 11.16
N LEU A 365 5.25 0.70 11.54
CA LEU A 365 5.80 1.98 11.99
C LEU A 365 5.76 3.00 10.85
N PHE A 366 6.08 2.58 9.60
CA PHE A 366 5.99 3.47 8.45
C PHE A 366 4.55 3.94 8.18
N LEU A 367 3.58 3.05 8.29
CA LEU A 367 2.18 3.39 8.06
C LEU A 367 1.62 4.33 9.13
N GLU A 368 1.98 4.12 10.40
CA GLU A 368 1.45 4.85 11.56
C GLU A 368 2.23 6.15 11.88
N ASP A 369 3.56 6.13 11.68
CA ASP A 369 4.45 7.29 11.92
C ASP A 369 5.62 7.28 10.92
N PRO A 370 5.39 7.69 9.68
CA PRO A 370 6.42 7.69 8.65
C PRO A 370 7.63 8.57 9.01
N LYS A 371 7.41 9.66 9.76
CA LYS A 371 8.51 10.53 10.21
C LYS A 371 9.45 9.78 11.14
N LYS A 372 8.92 9.12 12.16
CA LYS A 372 9.70 8.32 13.11
C LYS A 372 10.42 7.17 12.40
N TRP A 373 9.75 6.52 11.45
CA TRP A 373 10.37 5.47 10.65
C TRP A 373 11.58 5.99 9.87
N LEU A 374 11.48 7.17 9.25
CA LEU A 374 12.57 7.83 8.53
C LEU A 374 13.71 8.21 9.47
N ASP A 375 13.40 8.80 10.62
CA ASP A 375 14.40 9.20 11.62
C ASP A 375 15.22 7.98 12.14
N VAL A 376 14.60 6.80 12.23
CA VAL A 376 15.26 5.58 12.70
C VAL A 376 16.00 4.83 11.58
N ASN A 377 15.41 4.71 10.41
CA ASN A 377 15.87 3.77 9.37
C ASN A 377 16.64 4.41 8.23
N VAL A 378 16.37 5.66 7.90
CA VAL A 378 16.97 6.32 6.71
C VAL A 378 17.97 7.40 7.14
N LYS A 379 17.56 8.28 8.03
CA LYS A 379 18.35 9.45 8.44
C LYS A 379 19.77 9.13 8.89
N PRO A 380 20.03 8.12 9.76
CA PRO A 380 21.39 7.80 10.19
C PRO A 380 22.31 7.35 9.04
N ILE A 381 21.73 6.84 7.95
CA ILE A 381 22.48 6.37 6.79
C ILE A 381 22.62 7.48 5.75
N TRP A 382 21.57 8.28 5.57
CA TRP A 382 21.52 9.34 4.57
C TRP A 382 22.32 10.58 4.97
N GLU A 383 22.28 10.95 6.24
CA GLU A 383 22.97 12.15 6.76
C GLU A 383 24.36 11.83 7.38
N GLY A 384 24.59 10.57 7.85
CA GLY A 384 25.88 10.09 8.34
C GLY A 384 26.83 9.75 7.20
#